data_b047c068a7ba448c4c79431660ff821f
#
_entry.id   b047c068a7ba448c4c79431660ff821f
#
_cell.length_a   1.000
_cell.length_b   1.000
_cell.length_c   1.000
_cell.angle_alpha   90.00
_cell.angle_beta   90.00
_cell.angle_gamma   90.00
#
_symmetry.space_group_name_H-M   'P 1'
#
loop_
_entity.id
_entity.type
_entity.pdbx_description
1 polymer ?
#
loop_
_entity_poly.entity_id
_entity_poly.type
_entity_poly.pdbx_seq_one_letter_code
_entity_poly.pdbx_strand_id
1 'polypeptide(L)'
;MNHAVIRRILGLILLFESAFLLLPCMVAVIYREKQGLSYLAVAFICLVIGFLLTRRKNENQMFYAKEGFVIVALSWIVMSFFGAMPYYLSGDIPDVSQALFEAVSGFTTTGASTLSSVEVLSHCTLVWRAFTIWIGGMGVIVFLLAVLPLTGGYNMHLMRAESPGPSVGKLVPKVRETAKILYLIYISLTVIEIVLYILAGMPVFDAVTTGFSTAGTGGFGIKNDSIAGYSPAIQITITV
;
A
#
# COMPACT_ATOMS: atom_id res chain seq x y z
N MET A 1 -8.20 -10.57 25.44
CA MET A 1 -7.69 -9.93 24.22
C MET A 1 -6.73 -8.81 24.62
N ASN A 2 -5.53 -8.79 24.06
CA ASN A 2 -4.50 -7.82 24.44
C ASN A 2 -4.61 -6.53 23.61
N HIS A 3 -5.44 -5.59 24.08
CA HIS A 3 -5.69 -4.32 23.41
C HIS A 3 -4.42 -3.45 23.26
N ALA A 4 -3.43 -3.63 24.13
CA ALA A 4 -2.21 -2.84 24.08
C ALA A 4 -1.31 -3.25 22.89
N VAL A 5 -1.29 -4.53 22.54
CA VAL A 5 -0.58 -5.03 21.34
C VAL A 5 -1.28 -4.56 20.07
N ILE A 6 -2.61 -4.70 20.01
CA ILE A 6 -3.42 -4.23 18.86
C ILE A 6 -3.14 -2.76 18.60
N ARG A 7 -3.26 -1.92 19.64
CA ARG A 7 -3.00 -0.47 19.54
C ARG A 7 -1.60 -0.16 19.02
N ARG A 8 -0.57 -0.86 19.54
CA ARG A 8 0.82 -0.63 19.13
C ARG A 8 1.05 -0.96 17.67
N ILE A 9 0.50 -2.08 17.20
CA ILE A 9 0.66 -2.51 15.80
C ILE A 9 -0.09 -1.55 14.87
N LEU A 10 -1.33 -1.16 15.20
CA LEU A 10 -2.05 -0.15 14.43
C LEU A 10 -1.32 1.19 14.39
N GLY A 11 -0.71 1.60 15.51
CA GLY A 11 0.12 2.80 15.55
C GLY A 11 1.35 2.69 14.62
N LEU A 12 2.01 1.54 14.56
CA LEU A 12 3.11 1.31 13.63
C LEU A 12 2.65 1.35 12.17
N ILE A 13 1.48 0.79 11.86
CA ILE A 13 0.90 0.85 10.51
C ILE A 13 0.67 2.30 10.09
N LEU A 14 0.10 3.14 10.97
CA LEU A 14 -0.09 4.56 10.69
C LEU A 14 1.24 5.31 10.49
N LEU A 15 2.29 4.96 11.22
CA LEU A 15 3.62 5.55 11.00
C LEU A 15 4.18 5.18 9.61
N PHE A 16 3.99 3.94 9.16
CA PHE A 16 4.38 3.53 7.80
C PHE A 16 3.52 4.21 6.74
N GLU A 17 2.21 4.30 6.94
CA GLU A 17 1.32 5.00 6.02
C GLU A 17 1.68 6.48 5.92
N SER A 18 2.03 7.13 7.03
CA SER A 18 2.58 8.49 7.03
C SER A 18 3.82 8.62 6.14
N ALA A 19 4.76 7.67 6.24
CA ALA A 19 5.95 7.67 5.40
C ALA A 19 5.62 7.42 3.91
N PHE A 20 4.69 6.54 3.61
CA PHE A 20 4.25 6.26 2.25
C PHE A 20 3.52 7.44 1.60
N LEU A 21 2.75 8.21 2.36
CA LEU A 21 2.11 9.44 1.90
C LEU A 21 3.11 10.55 1.48
N LEU A 22 4.37 10.43 1.84
CA LEU A 22 5.40 11.35 1.34
C LEU A 22 5.70 11.14 -0.16
N LEU A 23 5.46 9.95 -0.71
CA LEU A 23 5.66 9.68 -2.13
C LEU A 23 4.76 10.58 -3.01
N PRO A 24 3.43 10.61 -2.86
CA PRO A 24 2.59 11.54 -3.60
C PRO A 24 2.90 13.01 -3.30
N CYS A 25 3.38 13.36 -2.10
CA CYS A 25 3.85 14.71 -1.80
C CYS A 25 5.05 15.09 -2.69
N MET A 26 6.03 14.19 -2.87
CA MET A 26 7.16 14.44 -3.76
C MET A 26 6.71 14.63 -5.21
N VAL A 27 5.77 13.83 -5.68
CA VAL A 27 5.18 13.97 -7.02
C VAL A 27 4.48 15.31 -7.16
N ALA A 28 3.69 15.73 -6.17
CA ALA A 28 3.02 17.02 -6.18
C ALA A 28 4.00 18.20 -6.27
N VAL A 29 5.16 18.10 -5.63
CA VAL A 29 6.22 19.13 -5.75
C VAL A 29 6.80 19.17 -7.17
N ILE A 30 7.04 18.02 -7.79
CA ILE A 30 7.58 17.93 -9.16
C ILE A 30 6.60 18.53 -10.16
N TYR A 31 5.31 18.21 -10.05
CA TYR A 31 4.26 18.70 -10.95
C TYR A 31 3.63 20.04 -10.50
N ARG A 32 4.09 20.60 -9.37
CA ARG A 32 3.60 21.87 -8.78
C ARG A 32 2.11 21.84 -8.48
N GLU A 33 1.61 20.75 -7.98
CA GLU A 33 0.21 20.54 -7.65
C GLU A 33 -0.11 20.95 -6.20
N LYS A 34 -1.19 21.68 -6.01
CA LYS A 34 -1.65 22.11 -4.67
C LYS A 34 -2.23 20.96 -3.84
N GLN A 35 -2.72 19.92 -4.50
CA GLN A 35 -3.29 18.72 -3.92
C GLN A 35 -2.31 18.02 -2.97
N GLY A 36 -1.00 18.15 -3.19
CA GLY A 36 0.03 17.65 -2.32
C GLY A 36 -0.06 18.10 -0.86
N LEU A 37 -0.66 19.26 -0.60
CA LEU A 37 -0.88 19.75 0.78
C LEU A 37 -1.85 18.86 1.56
N SER A 38 -2.85 18.28 0.90
CA SER A 38 -3.80 17.34 1.51
C SER A 38 -3.10 16.05 1.91
N TYR A 39 -2.20 15.52 1.07
CA TYR A 39 -1.37 14.35 1.37
C TYR A 39 -0.44 14.62 2.56
N LEU A 40 0.20 15.79 2.60
CA LEU A 40 1.07 16.19 3.69
C LEU A 40 0.31 16.33 5.02
N ALA A 41 -0.90 16.92 4.98
CA ALA A 41 -1.75 17.06 6.16
C ALA A 41 -2.14 15.70 6.74
N VAL A 42 -2.57 14.75 5.88
CA VAL A 42 -2.93 13.39 6.32
C VAL A 42 -1.70 12.63 6.80
N ALA A 43 -0.55 12.76 6.14
CA ALA A 43 0.71 12.19 6.60
C ALA A 43 1.05 12.66 8.02
N PHE A 44 0.88 13.95 8.30
CA PHE A 44 1.11 14.49 9.63
C PHE A 44 0.11 13.95 10.67
N ILE A 45 -1.18 13.84 10.32
CA ILE A 45 -2.20 13.23 11.18
C ILE A 45 -1.84 11.77 11.50
N CYS A 46 -1.51 10.98 10.51
CA CYS A 46 -1.08 9.58 10.68
C CYS A 46 0.17 9.48 11.57
N LEU A 47 1.15 10.38 11.39
CA LEU A 47 2.36 10.43 12.20
C LEU A 47 2.03 10.72 13.67
N VAL A 48 1.20 11.72 13.94
CA VAL A 48 0.84 12.11 15.32
C VAL A 48 0.06 10.97 16.00
N ILE A 49 -0.98 10.45 15.35
CA ILE A 49 -1.79 9.37 15.91
C ILE A 49 -0.95 8.10 16.08
N GLY A 50 -0.16 7.72 15.08
CA GLY A 50 0.72 6.57 15.12
C GLY A 50 1.74 6.66 16.27
N PHE A 51 2.36 7.83 16.45
CA PHE A 51 3.28 8.08 17.55
C PHE A 51 2.60 7.96 18.92
N LEU A 52 1.42 8.55 19.09
CA LEU A 52 0.66 8.47 20.36
C LEU A 52 0.27 7.04 20.71
N LEU A 53 -0.15 6.25 19.71
CA LEU A 53 -0.53 4.86 19.89
C LEU A 53 0.66 3.95 20.25
N THR A 54 1.86 4.26 19.72
CA THR A 54 3.07 3.46 19.95
C THR A 54 3.81 3.81 21.22
N ARG A 55 3.63 5.00 21.76
CA ARG A 55 4.42 5.54 22.90
C ARG A 55 4.20 4.79 24.22
N ARG A 56 3.05 4.17 24.45
CA ARG A 56 2.77 3.44 25.70
C ARG A 56 3.46 2.07 25.67
N LYS A 57 4.44 1.88 26.56
CA LYS A 57 5.12 0.59 26.78
C LYS A 57 4.11 -0.49 27.15
N ASN A 58 4.31 -1.67 26.61
CA ASN A 58 3.48 -2.84 26.87
C ASN A 58 4.30 -3.85 27.68
N GLU A 59 3.90 -4.11 28.92
CA GLU A 59 4.58 -5.08 29.79
C GLU A 59 4.17 -6.53 29.48
N ASN A 60 2.98 -6.74 28.92
CA ASN A 60 2.43 -8.06 28.66
C ASN A 60 2.48 -8.38 27.15
N GLN A 61 3.41 -9.25 26.78
CA GLN A 61 3.68 -9.61 25.38
C GLN A 61 2.97 -10.90 24.90
N MET A 62 2.00 -11.40 25.65
CA MET A 62 1.26 -12.57 25.20
C MET A 62 0.31 -12.24 24.04
N PHE A 63 0.47 -12.98 22.96
CA PHE A 63 -0.24 -12.81 21.70
C PHE A 63 -0.76 -14.14 21.21
N TYR A 64 -2.04 -14.22 20.93
CA TYR A 64 -2.71 -15.40 20.41
C TYR A 64 -3.22 -15.17 18.99
N ALA A 65 -3.63 -16.23 18.31
CA ALA A 65 -4.13 -16.16 16.94
C ALA A 65 -5.32 -15.19 16.77
N LYS A 66 -6.17 -15.07 17.80
CA LYS A 66 -7.33 -14.16 17.79
C LYS A 66 -6.91 -12.69 17.61
N GLU A 67 -5.87 -12.26 18.33
CA GLU A 67 -5.34 -10.91 18.20
C GLU A 67 -4.79 -10.70 16.78
N GLY A 68 -4.17 -11.70 16.17
CA GLY A 68 -3.67 -11.66 14.80
C GLY A 68 -4.77 -11.32 13.80
N PHE A 69 -5.86 -12.06 13.81
CA PHE A 69 -7.00 -11.81 12.92
C PHE A 69 -7.63 -10.43 13.12
N VAL A 70 -7.79 -10.00 14.39
CA VAL A 70 -8.31 -8.66 14.70
C VAL A 70 -7.38 -7.56 14.20
N ILE A 71 -6.07 -7.72 14.37
CA ILE A 71 -5.07 -6.76 13.89
C ILE A 71 -5.13 -6.64 12.38
N VAL A 72 -5.15 -7.78 11.65
CA VAL A 72 -5.24 -7.78 10.19
C VAL A 72 -6.50 -7.03 9.72
N ALA A 73 -7.68 -7.40 10.25
CA ALA A 73 -8.93 -6.77 9.88
C ALA A 73 -8.94 -5.25 10.15
N LEU A 74 -8.50 -4.84 11.34
CA LEU A 74 -8.43 -3.42 11.71
C LEU A 74 -7.38 -2.66 10.90
N SER A 75 -6.28 -3.31 10.52
CA SER A 75 -5.24 -2.70 9.69
C SER A 75 -5.79 -2.27 8.34
N TRP A 76 -6.53 -3.15 7.66
CA TRP A 76 -7.15 -2.83 6.38
C TRP A 76 -8.16 -1.69 6.50
N ILE A 77 -8.99 -1.69 7.56
CA ILE A 77 -9.96 -0.62 7.82
C ILE A 77 -9.25 0.71 8.05
N VAL A 78 -8.25 0.74 8.92
CA VAL A 78 -7.52 1.96 9.30
C VAL A 78 -6.77 2.53 8.11
N MET A 79 -6.04 1.70 7.36
CA MET A 79 -5.32 2.14 6.16
C MET A 79 -6.25 2.65 5.08
N SER A 80 -7.35 1.94 4.81
CA SER A 80 -8.32 2.41 3.82
C SER A 80 -8.94 3.75 4.20
N PHE A 81 -9.20 3.95 5.49
CA PHE A 81 -9.77 5.19 5.98
C PHE A 81 -8.80 6.38 5.83
N PHE A 82 -7.57 6.23 6.31
CA PHE A 82 -6.56 7.30 6.20
C PHE A 82 -6.07 7.47 4.77
N GLY A 83 -5.95 6.40 4.01
CA GLY A 83 -5.58 6.45 2.59
C GLY A 83 -6.63 7.10 1.69
N ALA A 84 -7.92 7.10 2.09
CA ALA A 84 -8.99 7.79 1.40
C ALA A 84 -9.02 9.30 1.70
N MET A 85 -8.56 9.71 2.89
CA MET A 85 -8.63 11.11 3.31
C MET A 85 -7.97 12.09 2.34
N PRO A 86 -6.78 11.81 1.76
CA PRO A 86 -6.16 12.71 0.80
C PRO A 86 -7.02 12.92 -0.45
N TYR A 87 -7.68 11.89 -0.96
CA TYR A 87 -8.57 11.99 -2.13
C TYR A 87 -9.70 12.98 -1.91
N TYR A 88 -10.35 12.89 -0.74
CA TYR A 88 -11.43 13.77 -0.35
C TYR A 88 -10.94 15.21 -0.09
N LEU A 89 -9.88 15.36 0.70
CA LEU A 89 -9.35 16.66 1.10
C LEU A 89 -8.70 17.44 -0.05
N SER A 90 -8.17 16.76 -1.06
CA SER A 90 -7.63 17.40 -2.26
C SER A 90 -8.72 17.93 -3.19
N GLY A 91 -9.94 17.39 -3.07
CA GLY A 91 -11.05 17.70 -3.98
C GLY A 91 -11.01 16.88 -5.29
N ASP A 92 -10.01 16.02 -5.49
CA ASP A 92 -9.92 15.16 -6.68
C ASP A 92 -11.04 14.11 -6.71
N ILE A 93 -11.45 13.61 -5.54
CA ILE A 93 -12.59 12.72 -5.37
C ILE A 93 -13.48 13.29 -4.24
N PRO A 94 -14.40 14.22 -4.58
CA PRO A 94 -15.15 14.97 -3.58
C PRO A 94 -16.25 14.16 -2.86
N ASP A 95 -16.60 12.98 -3.36
CA ASP A 95 -17.51 12.06 -2.69
C ASP A 95 -16.77 11.14 -1.75
N VAL A 96 -17.17 11.15 -0.45
CA VAL A 96 -16.53 10.35 0.60
C VAL A 96 -16.65 8.86 0.32
N SER A 97 -17.79 8.41 -0.23
CA SER A 97 -18.04 7.00 -0.53
C SER A 97 -17.14 6.52 -1.67
N GLN A 98 -16.98 7.35 -2.70
CA GLN A 98 -16.07 7.06 -3.82
C GLN A 98 -14.61 7.08 -3.35
N ALA A 99 -14.19 8.08 -2.57
CA ALA A 99 -12.83 8.14 -2.03
C ALA A 99 -12.50 6.90 -1.19
N LEU A 100 -13.42 6.47 -0.34
CA LEU A 100 -13.26 5.26 0.47
C LEU A 100 -13.23 4.01 -0.40
N PHE A 101 -14.10 3.91 -1.41
CA PHE A 101 -14.13 2.80 -2.36
C PHE A 101 -12.79 2.67 -3.11
N GLU A 102 -12.26 3.78 -3.65
CA GLU A 102 -10.97 3.80 -4.36
C GLU A 102 -9.81 3.36 -3.43
N ALA A 103 -9.79 3.82 -2.17
CA ALA A 103 -8.76 3.42 -1.22
C ALA A 103 -8.88 1.94 -0.85
N VAL A 104 -10.08 1.44 -0.55
CA VAL A 104 -10.31 0.01 -0.26
C VAL A 104 -9.93 -0.83 -1.46
N SER A 105 -10.39 -0.46 -2.66
CA SER A 105 -10.07 -1.16 -3.92
C SER A 105 -8.56 -1.19 -4.18
N GLY A 106 -7.86 -0.10 -3.90
CA GLY A 106 -6.40 -0.04 -4.01
C GLY A 106 -5.71 -0.98 -3.04
N PHE A 107 -5.93 -0.80 -1.74
CA PHE A 107 -5.24 -1.62 -0.72
C PHE A 107 -5.60 -3.10 -0.78
N THR A 108 -6.81 -3.47 -1.17
CA THR A 108 -7.19 -4.88 -1.37
C THR A 108 -6.77 -5.43 -2.73
N THR A 109 -6.06 -4.64 -3.54
CA THR A 109 -5.63 -4.98 -4.91
C THR A 109 -6.77 -5.39 -5.84
N THR A 110 -7.99 -4.92 -5.57
CA THR A 110 -9.16 -5.24 -6.39
C THR A 110 -9.11 -4.54 -7.74
N GLY A 111 -8.60 -3.29 -7.78
CA GLY A 111 -8.48 -2.51 -9.02
C GLY A 111 -9.80 -2.04 -9.63
N ALA A 112 -10.91 -2.22 -8.93
CA ALA A 112 -12.19 -1.66 -9.34
C ALA A 112 -12.27 -0.16 -9.06
N SER A 113 -12.81 0.63 -9.98
CA SER A 113 -12.97 2.08 -9.84
C SER A 113 -14.40 2.50 -10.09
N THR A 114 -14.88 3.47 -9.33
CA THR A 114 -16.19 4.12 -9.52
C THR A 114 -16.08 5.47 -10.23
N LEU A 115 -14.86 5.88 -10.58
CA LEU A 115 -14.60 7.16 -11.24
C LEU A 115 -14.99 7.09 -12.72
N SER A 116 -15.72 8.09 -13.17
CA SER A 116 -16.11 8.22 -14.59
C SER A 116 -14.92 8.60 -15.48
N SER A 117 -13.93 9.30 -14.94
CA SER A 117 -12.69 9.64 -15.64
C SER A 117 -11.54 9.70 -14.63
N VAL A 118 -10.43 9.04 -14.94
CA VAL A 118 -9.21 9.05 -14.14
C VAL A 118 -8.23 10.13 -14.60
N GLU A 119 -8.33 10.57 -15.85
CA GLU A 119 -7.42 11.55 -16.47
C GLU A 119 -7.57 12.97 -15.91
N VAL A 120 -8.65 13.25 -15.19
CA VAL A 120 -8.89 14.54 -14.53
C VAL A 120 -8.20 14.64 -13.17
N LEU A 121 -7.71 13.52 -12.63
CA LEU A 121 -7.05 13.45 -11.34
C LEU A 121 -5.65 14.05 -11.41
N SER A 122 -5.20 14.64 -10.30
CA SER A 122 -3.82 15.12 -10.16
C SER A 122 -2.82 13.95 -10.22
N HIS A 123 -1.58 14.24 -10.63
CA HIS A 123 -0.52 13.23 -10.71
C HIS A 123 -0.23 12.62 -9.33
N CYS A 124 -0.26 13.40 -8.27
CA CYS A 124 -0.08 12.88 -6.91
C CYS A 124 -1.19 11.91 -6.52
N THR A 125 -2.43 12.13 -6.95
CA THR A 125 -3.56 11.21 -6.72
C THR A 125 -3.43 9.94 -7.55
N LEU A 126 -3.03 10.05 -8.82
CA LEU A 126 -2.78 8.89 -9.69
C LEU A 126 -1.69 7.98 -9.13
N VAL A 127 -0.57 8.57 -8.68
CA VAL A 127 0.52 7.80 -8.05
C VAL A 127 0.04 7.16 -6.75
N TRP A 128 -0.70 7.87 -5.91
CA TRP A 128 -1.19 7.28 -4.65
C TRP A 128 -2.13 6.11 -4.91
N ARG A 129 -3.05 6.21 -5.87
CA ARG A 129 -3.92 5.10 -6.28
C ARG A 129 -3.12 3.86 -6.69
N ALA A 130 -2.14 4.02 -7.58
CA ALA A 130 -1.28 2.91 -8.00
C ALA A 130 -0.43 2.35 -6.85
N PHE A 131 0.08 3.23 -5.99
CA PHE A 131 0.94 2.85 -4.87
C PHE A 131 0.16 2.13 -3.75
N THR A 132 -1.13 2.44 -3.53
CA THR A 132 -1.97 1.66 -2.60
C THR A 132 -2.09 0.21 -3.04
N ILE A 133 -2.23 -0.05 -4.36
CA ILE A 133 -2.21 -1.42 -4.90
C ILE A 133 -0.85 -2.08 -4.62
N TRP A 134 0.24 -1.38 -4.87
CA TRP A 134 1.58 -1.92 -4.63
C TRP A 134 1.81 -2.29 -3.16
N ILE A 135 1.36 -1.45 -2.22
CA ILE A 135 1.40 -1.73 -0.78
C ILE A 135 0.53 -2.95 -0.46
N GLY A 136 -0.67 -3.00 -1.03
CA GLY A 136 -1.63 -4.10 -0.84
C GLY A 136 -1.10 -5.44 -1.33
N GLY A 137 -0.44 -5.46 -2.50
CA GLY A 137 0.07 -6.69 -3.13
C GLY A 137 1.06 -7.48 -2.29
N MET A 138 1.80 -6.80 -1.41
CA MET A 138 2.70 -7.48 -0.47
C MET A 138 2.12 -7.75 0.92
N GLY A 139 0.98 -7.14 1.22
CA GLY A 139 0.41 -7.18 2.56
C GLY A 139 1.23 -6.37 3.57
N VAL A 140 0.54 -5.46 4.23
CA VAL A 140 1.15 -4.53 5.18
C VAL A 140 1.77 -5.22 6.38
N ILE A 141 1.17 -6.31 6.83
CA ILE A 141 1.66 -7.04 7.99
C ILE A 141 2.91 -7.83 7.66
N VAL A 142 3.01 -8.40 6.45
CA VAL A 142 4.25 -9.03 5.98
C VAL A 142 5.38 -8.00 5.93
N PHE A 143 5.10 -6.77 5.49
CA PHE A 143 6.05 -5.66 5.55
C PHE A 143 6.50 -5.35 6.98
N LEU A 144 5.56 -5.23 7.92
CA LEU A 144 5.89 -5.02 9.34
C LEU A 144 6.78 -6.14 9.89
N LEU A 145 6.51 -7.39 9.52
CA LEU A 145 7.32 -8.54 9.94
C LEU A 145 8.75 -8.50 9.38
N ALA A 146 8.92 -7.99 8.16
CA ALA A 146 10.25 -7.85 7.54
C ALA A 146 11.09 -6.76 8.21
N VAL A 147 10.47 -5.62 8.53
CA VAL A 147 11.16 -4.41 9.01
C VAL A 147 11.36 -4.42 10.53
N LEU A 148 10.33 -4.81 11.29
CA LEU A 148 10.38 -4.70 12.74
C LEU A 148 10.90 -5.99 13.40
N PRO A 149 11.81 -5.87 14.37
CA PRO A 149 12.20 -6.98 15.23
C PRO A 149 11.09 -7.22 16.27
N LEU A 150 9.97 -7.80 15.84
CA LEU A 150 8.94 -8.22 16.77
C LEU A 150 9.45 -9.45 17.53
N THR A 151 9.73 -9.31 18.83
CA THR A 151 10.17 -10.39 19.70
C THR A 151 8.98 -11.19 20.23
N GLY A 152 9.12 -12.52 20.30
CA GLY A 152 8.06 -13.43 20.77
C GLY A 152 7.32 -14.14 19.63
N GLY A 153 6.47 -15.10 19.93
CA GLY A 153 5.73 -15.93 18.96
C GLY A 153 4.74 -15.22 18.03
N TYR A 154 4.79 -13.89 17.95
CA TYR A 154 3.93 -13.02 17.17
C TYR A 154 3.97 -13.30 15.67
N ASN A 155 5.17 -13.52 15.14
CA ASN A 155 5.45 -13.50 13.71
C ASN A 155 4.69 -14.59 12.95
N MET A 156 4.58 -15.78 13.51
CA MET A 156 3.92 -16.90 12.85
C MET A 156 2.40 -16.71 12.75
N HIS A 157 1.78 -16.17 13.79
CA HIS A 157 0.33 -15.95 13.80
C HIS A 157 -0.10 -14.82 12.87
N LEU A 158 0.67 -13.75 12.79
CA LEU A 158 0.41 -12.64 11.88
C LEU A 158 0.56 -13.06 10.42
N MET A 159 1.63 -13.77 10.08
CA MET A 159 1.85 -14.25 8.73
C MET A 159 0.77 -15.22 8.27
N ARG A 160 0.32 -16.14 9.14
CA ARG A 160 -0.77 -17.05 8.82
C ARG A 160 -2.13 -16.37 8.65
N ALA A 161 -2.36 -15.25 9.34
CA ALA A 161 -3.60 -14.50 9.24
C ALA A 161 -3.72 -13.73 7.92
N GLU A 162 -2.60 -13.29 7.36
CA GLU A 162 -2.59 -12.47 6.13
C GLU A 162 -2.35 -13.30 4.86
N SER A 163 -1.59 -14.39 4.96
CA SER A 163 -1.28 -15.26 3.82
C SER A 163 -1.92 -16.64 3.98
N PRO A 164 -3.18 -16.84 3.56
CA PRO A 164 -3.85 -18.13 3.58
C PRO A 164 -3.39 -18.99 2.39
N GLY A 165 -2.14 -19.42 2.41
CA GLY A 165 -1.58 -20.34 1.41
C GLY A 165 -1.22 -21.69 2.01
N PRO A 166 -0.88 -22.72 1.16
CA PRO A 166 -0.34 -23.97 1.65
C PRO A 166 0.86 -23.69 2.53
N SER A 167 0.93 -24.38 3.67
CA SER A 167 2.00 -24.21 4.66
C SER A 167 3.35 -24.20 3.96
N VAL A 168 4.00 -23.03 3.95
CA VAL A 168 5.36 -22.90 3.42
C VAL A 168 6.23 -23.81 4.28
N GLY A 169 6.54 -24.97 3.74
CA GLY A 169 7.34 -25.97 4.43
C GLY A 169 8.67 -25.34 4.82
N LYS A 170 9.20 -25.76 5.94
CA LYS A 170 10.43 -25.49 6.69
C LYS A 170 11.70 -25.00 5.93
N LEU A 171 11.57 -24.23 4.83
CA LEU A 171 12.69 -23.80 4.00
C LEU A 171 13.50 -22.65 4.63
N VAL A 172 12.88 -21.86 5.52
CA VAL A 172 13.60 -20.78 6.21
C VAL A 172 13.25 -20.78 7.71
N PRO A 173 14.24 -20.90 8.60
CA PRO A 173 14.00 -21.06 10.04
C PRO A 173 13.42 -19.82 10.71
N LYS A 174 13.41 -18.65 10.05
CA LYS A 174 12.90 -17.39 10.60
C LYS A 174 11.91 -16.73 9.65
N VAL A 175 10.68 -16.54 10.11
CA VAL A 175 9.59 -15.85 9.38
C VAL A 175 10.05 -14.49 8.81
N ARG A 176 10.85 -13.74 9.57
CA ARG A 176 11.41 -12.46 9.15
C ARG A 176 12.31 -12.57 7.91
N GLU A 177 13.15 -13.59 7.85
CA GLU A 177 14.04 -13.79 6.69
C GLU A 177 13.24 -14.16 5.44
N THR A 178 12.20 -14.98 5.60
CA THR A 178 11.27 -15.30 4.51
C THR A 178 10.58 -14.03 4.00
N ALA A 179 10.05 -13.20 4.91
CA ALA A 179 9.41 -11.94 4.56
C ALA A 179 10.36 -11.01 3.79
N LYS A 180 11.61 -10.87 4.25
CA LYS A 180 12.62 -10.05 3.57
C LYS A 180 12.92 -10.54 2.14
N ILE A 181 13.07 -11.87 1.98
CA ILE A 181 13.32 -12.46 0.65
C ILE A 181 12.15 -12.18 -0.29
N LEU A 182 10.92 -12.38 0.17
CA LEU A 182 9.72 -12.10 -0.61
C LEU A 182 9.65 -10.63 -1.02
N TYR A 183 9.96 -9.70 -0.08
CA TYR A 183 10.01 -8.27 -0.39
C TYR A 183 11.09 -7.93 -1.42
N LEU A 184 12.27 -8.50 -1.26
CA LEU A 184 13.36 -8.27 -2.22
C LEU A 184 12.97 -8.72 -3.63
N ILE A 185 12.36 -9.90 -3.76
CA ILE A 185 11.86 -10.41 -5.04
C ILE A 185 10.79 -9.46 -5.61
N TYR A 186 9.82 -9.05 -4.80
CA TYR A 186 8.74 -8.17 -5.23
C TYR A 186 9.26 -6.82 -5.73
N ILE A 187 10.14 -6.17 -4.96
CA ILE A 187 10.77 -4.91 -5.37
C ILE A 187 11.59 -5.10 -6.66
N SER A 188 12.36 -6.21 -6.75
CA SER A 188 13.16 -6.48 -7.94
C SER A 188 12.29 -6.66 -9.18
N LEU A 189 11.19 -7.41 -9.08
CA LEU A 189 10.23 -7.59 -10.17
C LEU A 189 9.60 -6.25 -10.56
N THR A 190 9.14 -5.44 -9.59
CA THR A 190 8.59 -4.11 -9.86
C THR A 190 9.59 -3.22 -10.62
N VAL A 191 10.85 -3.21 -10.20
CA VAL A 191 11.89 -2.41 -10.90
C VAL A 191 12.12 -2.92 -12.31
N ILE A 192 12.18 -4.24 -12.50
CA ILE A 192 12.36 -4.85 -13.83
C ILE A 192 11.20 -4.46 -14.75
N GLU A 193 9.96 -4.58 -14.28
CA GLU A 193 8.76 -4.18 -15.03
C GLU A 193 8.83 -2.71 -15.46
N ILE A 194 9.11 -1.79 -14.52
CA ILE A 194 9.21 -0.35 -14.81
C ILE A 194 10.27 -0.10 -15.88
N VAL A 195 11.45 -0.74 -15.79
CA VAL A 195 12.52 -0.59 -16.78
C VAL A 195 12.06 -1.11 -18.15
N LEU A 196 11.39 -2.26 -18.19
CA LEU A 196 10.87 -2.82 -19.46
C LEU A 196 9.84 -1.89 -20.10
N TYR A 197 8.93 -1.28 -19.31
CA TYR A 197 7.96 -0.31 -19.81
C TYR A 197 8.63 0.94 -20.40
N ILE A 198 9.64 1.46 -19.74
CA ILE A 198 10.42 2.61 -20.25
C ILE A 198 11.14 2.24 -21.55
N LEU A 199 11.75 1.05 -21.62
CA LEU A 199 12.41 0.56 -22.83
C LEU A 199 11.42 0.31 -23.99
N ALA A 200 10.18 -0.05 -23.69
CA ALA A 200 9.10 -0.16 -24.67
C ALA A 200 8.57 1.21 -25.15
N GLY A 201 9.07 2.32 -24.59
CA GLY A 201 8.73 3.69 -24.98
C GLY A 201 7.62 4.34 -24.16
N MET A 202 7.27 3.78 -22.98
CA MET A 202 6.29 4.40 -22.06
C MET A 202 6.91 5.60 -21.35
N PRO A 203 6.18 6.73 -21.17
CA PRO A 203 6.62 7.84 -20.34
C PRO A 203 6.96 7.38 -18.92
N VAL A 204 7.97 7.97 -18.30
CA VAL A 204 8.48 7.53 -16.98
C VAL A 204 7.38 7.54 -15.91
N PHE A 205 6.54 8.58 -15.87
CA PHE A 205 5.43 8.66 -14.94
C PHE A 205 4.45 7.51 -15.11
N ASP A 206 4.05 7.25 -16.37
CA ASP A 206 3.13 6.17 -16.72
C ASP A 206 3.74 4.80 -16.39
N ALA A 207 5.02 4.61 -16.68
CA ALA A 207 5.75 3.37 -16.40
C ALA A 207 5.81 3.05 -14.90
N VAL A 208 6.09 4.07 -14.06
CA VAL A 208 6.16 3.88 -12.60
C VAL A 208 4.78 3.57 -12.02
N THR A 209 3.75 4.32 -12.42
CA THR A 209 2.38 4.12 -11.92
C THR A 209 1.81 2.79 -12.40
N THR A 210 2.01 2.43 -13.67
CA THR A 210 1.57 1.14 -14.21
C THR A 210 2.34 0.00 -13.54
N GLY A 211 3.66 0.12 -13.34
CA GLY A 211 4.46 -0.89 -12.65
C GLY A 211 4.00 -1.17 -11.22
N PHE A 212 3.63 -0.13 -10.46
CA PHE A 212 3.04 -0.34 -9.13
C PHE A 212 1.72 -1.11 -9.20
N SER A 213 0.88 -0.75 -10.16
CA SER A 213 -0.44 -1.33 -10.33
C SER A 213 -0.38 -2.78 -10.84
N THR A 214 0.57 -3.09 -11.72
CA THR A 214 0.78 -4.43 -12.28
C THR A 214 1.42 -5.34 -11.27
N ALA A 215 2.52 -4.93 -10.64
CA ALA A 215 3.19 -5.72 -9.60
C ALA A 215 2.25 -6.08 -8.44
N GLY A 216 1.37 -5.17 -8.04
CA GLY A 216 0.33 -5.42 -7.03
C GLY A 216 -0.88 -6.18 -7.53
N THR A 217 -0.94 -6.54 -8.82
CA THR A 217 -2.04 -7.30 -9.47
C THR A 217 -3.41 -6.62 -9.44
N GLY A 218 -3.47 -5.27 -9.25
CA GLY A 218 -4.73 -4.56 -9.14
C GLY A 218 -5.21 -3.92 -10.45
N GLY A 219 -4.29 -3.41 -11.28
CA GLY A 219 -4.60 -2.90 -12.62
C GLY A 219 -5.24 -1.51 -12.68
N PHE A 220 -5.07 -0.65 -11.68
CA PHE A 220 -5.49 0.76 -11.80
C PHE A 220 -4.74 1.45 -12.95
N GLY A 221 -5.49 1.86 -13.97
CA GLY A 221 -4.98 2.67 -15.05
C GLY A 221 -4.90 4.16 -14.69
N ILE A 222 -4.06 4.89 -15.44
CA ILE A 222 -3.97 6.35 -15.40
C ILE A 222 -4.68 6.99 -16.59
N LYS A 223 -5.14 6.18 -17.56
CA LYS A 223 -5.94 6.56 -18.70
C LYS A 223 -7.31 5.92 -18.65
N ASN A 224 -8.30 6.57 -19.25
CA ASN A 224 -9.67 6.09 -19.28
C ASN A 224 -9.82 4.81 -20.12
N ASP A 225 -9.01 4.66 -21.15
CA ASP A 225 -8.94 3.48 -22.02
C ASP A 225 -7.96 2.40 -21.50
N SER A 226 -7.48 2.54 -20.28
CA SER A 226 -6.51 1.64 -19.64
C SER A 226 -5.21 1.55 -20.46
N ILE A 227 -4.84 0.36 -20.93
CA ILE A 227 -3.63 0.13 -21.73
C ILE A 227 -3.87 0.27 -23.24
N ALA A 228 -5.11 0.42 -23.70
CA ALA A 228 -5.46 0.45 -25.12
C ALA A 228 -4.86 1.65 -25.88
N GLY A 229 -4.66 2.78 -25.20
CA GLY A 229 -4.05 3.98 -25.76
C GLY A 229 -2.53 3.93 -25.93
N TYR A 230 -1.87 2.84 -25.53
CA TYR A 230 -0.42 2.67 -25.73
C TYR A 230 -0.09 1.86 -26.98
N SER A 231 1.16 1.91 -27.41
CA SER A 231 1.64 1.14 -28.56
C SER A 231 1.52 -0.37 -28.34
N PRO A 232 1.39 -1.20 -29.39
CA PRO A 232 1.33 -2.64 -29.27
C PRO A 232 2.51 -3.24 -28.49
N ALA A 233 3.70 -2.65 -28.63
CA ALA A 233 4.89 -3.09 -27.89
C ALA A 233 4.69 -2.94 -26.38
N ILE A 234 4.16 -1.79 -25.93
CA ILE A 234 3.86 -1.52 -24.51
C ILE A 234 2.77 -2.48 -24.00
N GLN A 235 1.69 -2.64 -24.78
CA GLN A 235 0.58 -3.53 -24.41
C GLN A 235 1.05 -4.98 -24.21
N ILE A 236 1.89 -5.49 -25.11
CA ILE A 236 2.48 -6.83 -24.99
C ILE A 236 3.36 -6.90 -23.73
N THR A 237 4.21 -5.89 -23.50
CA THR A 237 5.12 -5.89 -22.34
C THR A 237 4.37 -5.86 -21.00
N ILE A 238 3.19 -5.22 -20.94
CA ILE A 238 2.35 -5.21 -19.72
C ILE A 238 1.66 -6.57 -19.51
N THR A 239 1.35 -7.29 -20.60
CA THR A 239 0.55 -8.52 -20.54
C THR A 239 1.40 -9.77 -20.27
N VAL A 240 2.69 -9.75 -20.59
CA VAL A 240 3.65 -10.88 -20.43
C VAL A 240 4.38 -10.80 -19.11
#